data_acfdcfa84a296bc76a064d2284e891bc
#
_entry.id   acfdcfa84a296bc76a064d2284e891bc
#
_cell.length_a   1.000
_cell.length_b   1.000
_cell.length_c   1.000
_cell.angle_alpha   90.00
_cell.angle_beta   90.00
_cell.angle_gamma   90.00
#
_symmetry.space_group_name_H-M   'P 1'
#
loop_
_entity.id
_entity.type
_entity.pdbx_description
1 polymer ?
#
loop_
_entity_poly.entity_id
_entity_poly.type
_entity_poly.pdbx_seq_one_letter_code
_entity_poly.pdbx_strand_id
1 'polypeptide(L)'
;MKKLSVLLALLLVLSICLTGCQPQRMGVEEYLQRYATKLDWENGITNRAFGNADYRVFLSGETHAKQKGYEAKKLLIQYFHEKQKVDYLIFEIGMGHGFLMDDYIRTGNEENLRFFLEELKGTMAYSQEEYEFWQWLYEYNQQQPQKHKLHVLGLDIEFQANSSARGLSLLLDESVTPAQEIRPLIEKLKASDGEALGKLPKAMEQYPQEMQEAFGENFAWAQQYAKNITATYTFYQVRKETEDEEQAHRVRDDAMTEKLCFAIEQLPKQAKFFGQFGNAHVLQKDTAADGYNLDYHRFATQLQEEDSPVK
;
A
#
# COMPACT_ATOMS: atom_id res chain seq x y z
N MET A 1 -56.03 -1.86 44.68
CA MET A 1 -54.81 -2.59 45.05
C MET A 1 -54.38 -3.67 44.00
N LYS A 2 -55.24 -4.57 43.54
CA LYS A 2 -54.82 -5.60 42.56
C LYS A 2 -54.30 -5.08 41.22
N LYS A 3 -54.79 -3.95 40.69
CA LYS A 3 -54.33 -3.36 39.44
C LYS A 3 -52.92 -2.72 39.56
N LEU A 4 -52.57 -2.22 40.72
CA LEU A 4 -51.23 -1.60 40.96
C LEU A 4 -50.15 -2.68 41.07
N SER A 5 -50.49 -3.85 41.67
CA SER A 5 -49.58 -5.01 41.82
C SER A 5 -49.26 -5.63 40.47
N VAL A 6 -50.24 -5.68 39.54
CA VAL A 6 -50.02 -6.21 38.17
C VAL A 6 -49.16 -5.27 37.35
N LEU A 7 -49.34 -3.94 37.51
CA LEU A 7 -48.48 -2.97 36.81
C LEU A 7 -47.05 -2.98 37.31
N LEU A 8 -46.82 -3.14 38.63
CA LEU A 8 -45.50 -3.28 39.20
C LEU A 8 -44.79 -4.57 38.75
N ALA A 9 -45.54 -5.70 38.68
CA ALA A 9 -45.00 -6.97 38.18
C ALA A 9 -44.62 -6.89 36.69
N LEU A 10 -45.44 -6.21 35.87
CA LEU A 10 -45.13 -5.99 34.44
C LEU A 10 -43.90 -5.08 34.25
N LEU A 11 -43.72 -4.02 35.05
CA LEU A 11 -42.55 -3.16 35.03
C LEU A 11 -41.30 -3.90 35.47
N LEU A 12 -41.38 -4.80 36.46
CA LEU A 12 -40.27 -5.64 36.90
C LEU A 12 -39.85 -6.65 35.83
N VAL A 13 -40.79 -7.27 35.14
CA VAL A 13 -40.51 -8.20 34.03
C VAL A 13 -39.92 -7.43 32.84
N LEU A 14 -40.40 -6.24 32.52
CA LEU A 14 -39.83 -5.40 31.49
C LEU A 14 -38.36 -4.96 31.81
N SER A 15 -38.11 -4.61 33.07
CA SER A 15 -36.74 -4.23 33.50
C SER A 15 -35.77 -5.41 33.44
N ILE A 16 -36.19 -6.63 33.74
CA ILE A 16 -35.37 -7.86 33.62
C ILE A 16 -35.11 -8.20 32.13
N CYS A 17 -36.09 -7.97 31.24
CA CYS A 17 -35.92 -8.16 29.81
C CYS A 17 -34.97 -7.10 29.19
N LEU A 18 -34.90 -5.90 29.74
CA LEU A 18 -34.02 -4.83 29.24
C LEU A 18 -32.56 -4.95 29.76
N THR A 19 -32.34 -5.69 30.85
CA THR A 19 -30.96 -5.93 31.35
C THR A 19 -30.31 -7.17 30.79
N GLY A 20 -31.02 -7.94 29.95
CA GLY A 20 -30.63 -9.31 29.56
C GLY A 20 -30.15 -9.50 28.14
N CYS A 21 -29.45 -8.59 27.50
CA CYS A 21 -28.62 -8.89 26.31
C CYS A 21 -27.64 -7.77 26.03
N GLN A 22 -26.70 -7.58 26.92
CA GLN A 22 -25.42 -7.07 26.43
C GLN A 22 -24.76 -8.24 25.68
N PRO A 23 -24.39 -8.07 24.41
CA PRO A 23 -23.63 -9.11 23.73
C PRO A 23 -22.36 -9.34 24.57
N GLN A 24 -22.26 -10.54 25.15
CA GLN A 24 -21.11 -10.93 25.92
C GLN A 24 -19.90 -10.80 25.00
N ARG A 25 -19.04 -9.83 25.25
CA ARG A 25 -17.83 -9.65 24.46
C ARG A 25 -17.02 -10.93 24.59
N MET A 26 -16.89 -11.65 23.49
CA MET A 26 -16.06 -12.85 23.40
C MET A 26 -14.62 -12.49 23.84
N GLY A 27 -14.04 -13.28 24.74
CA GLY A 27 -12.64 -13.09 25.12
C GLY A 27 -11.71 -13.34 23.94
N VAL A 28 -10.54 -12.73 23.95
CA VAL A 28 -9.55 -12.88 22.85
C VAL A 28 -9.21 -14.35 22.60
N GLU A 29 -9.02 -15.13 23.64
CA GLU A 29 -8.69 -16.56 23.54
C GLU A 29 -9.83 -17.36 22.89
N GLU A 30 -11.08 -17.14 23.30
CA GLU A 30 -12.27 -17.77 22.72
C GLU A 30 -12.44 -17.34 21.24
N TYR A 31 -12.21 -16.06 20.95
CA TYR A 31 -12.25 -15.54 19.57
C TYR A 31 -11.22 -16.24 18.69
N LEU A 32 -9.96 -16.33 19.14
CA LEU A 32 -8.88 -17.00 18.42
C LEU A 32 -9.17 -18.49 18.21
N GLN A 33 -9.62 -19.19 19.23
CA GLN A 33 -9.99 -20.62 19.12
C GLN A 33 -11.10 -20.85 18.10
N ARG A 34 -12.02 -19.92 17.96
CA ARG A 34 -13.19 -20.06 17.07
C ARG A 34 -12.92 -19.62 15.64
N TYR A 35 -12.11 -18.57 15.44
CA TYR A 35 -11.98 -17.90 14.16
C TYR A 35 -10.56 -17.92 13.58
N ALA A 36 -9.53 -18.18 14.38
CA ALA A 36 -8.16 -18.23 13.86
C ALA A 36 -7.97 -19.45 12.95
N THR A 37 -7.36 -19.23 11.82
CA THR A 37 -6.89 -20.30 10.93
C THR A 37 -5.38 -20.44 11.10
N LYS A 38 -4.93 -21.67 11.42
CA LYS A 38 -3.50 -21.96 11.49
C LYS A 38 -2.89 -21.86 10.10
N LEU A 39 -1.83 -21.05 9.97
CA LEU A 39 -1.03 -21.03 8.76
C LEU A 39 -0.25 -22.34 8.66
N ASP A 40 -0.36 -23.00 7.52
CA ASP A 40 0.47 -24.14 7.16
C ASP A 40 1.64 -23.62 6.31
N TRP A 41 2.81 -23.53 6.92
CA TRP A 41 4.01 -22.96 6.28
C TRP A 41 4.55 -23.84 5.13
N GLU A 42 4.19 -25.11 5.10
CA GLU A 42 4.63 -26.06 4.08
C GLU A 42 3.60 -26.20 2.94
N ASN A 43 2.32 -26.24 3.27
CA ASN A 43 1.24 -26.51 2.30
C ASN A 43 0.43 -25.27 1.92
N GLY A 44 0.76 -24.10 2.50
CA GLY A 44 0.13 -22.83 2.18
C GLY A 44 -1.19 -22.58 2.89
N ILE A 45 -1.98 -21.65 2.36
CA ILE A 45 -3.23 -21.19 2.95
C ILE A 45 -4.41 -21.93 2.33
N THR A 46 -5.31 -22.48 3.17
CA THR A 46 -6.49 -23.18 2.66
C THR A 46 -7.55 -22.20 2.14
N ASN A 47 -8.37 -22.63 1.18
CA ASN A 47 -9.45 -21.82 0.58
C ASN A 47 -10.52 -21.32 1.59
N ARG A 48 -10.52 -21.81 2.81
CA ARG A 48 -11.48 -21.43 3.86
C ARG A 48 -10.96 -20.30 4.76
N ALA A 49 -9.70 -19.94 4.65
CA ALA A 49 -9.07 -18.98 5.57
C ALA A 49 -9.70 -17.58 5.52
N PHE A 50 -10.09 -17.11 4.33
CA PHE A 50 -10.60 -15.75 4.12
C PHE A 50 -12.04 -15.69 3.59
N GLY A 51 -12.77 -16.80 3.62
CA GLY A 51 -14.16 -16.86 3.14
C GLY A 51 -14.28 -16.67 1.61
N ASN A 52 -15.49 -16.33 1.17
CA ASN A 52 -15.83 -16.15 -0.25
C ASN A 52 -16.08 -14.66 -0.61
N ALA A 53 -15.58 -13.72 0.17
CA ALA A 53 -15.84 -12.32 -0.08
C ALA A 53 -15.07 -11.82 -1.32
N ASP A 54 -15.79 -11.18 -2.23
CA ASP A 54 -15.26 -10.63 -3.47
C ASP A 54 -14.81 -9.18 -3.25
N TYR A 55 -13.71 -9.00 -2.54
CA TYR A 55 -13.12 -7.69 -2.32
C TYR A 55 -12.18 -7.30 -3.45
N ARG A 56 -12.05 -6.00 -3.67
CA ARG A 56 -11.12 -5.42 -4.64
C ARG A 56 -9.72 -5.22 -4.07
N VAL A 57 -9.61 -4.91 -2.78
CA VAL A 57 -8.36 -4.64 -2.07
C VAL A 57 -8.26 -5.52 -0.84
N PHE A 58 -7.12 -6.19 -0.67
CA PHE A 58 -6.78 -7.02 0.47
C PHE A 58 -5.53 -6.43 1.13
N LEU A 59 -5.59 -6.21 2.44
CA LEU A 59 -4.48 -5.65 3.21
C LEU A 59 -4.10 -6.59 4.36
N SER A 60 -2.82 -6.69 4.61
CA SER A 60 -2.22 -7.41 5.73
C SER A 60 -1.31 -6.48 6.50
N GLY A 61 -1.40 -6.50 7.84
CA GLY A 61 -0.46 -5.79 8.69
C GLY A 61 0.78 -6.62 8.99
N GLU A 62 1.91 -5.95 9.18
CA GLU A 62 3.17 -6.58 9.60
C GLU A 62 3.91 -5.76 10.65
N THR A 63 4.82 -6.41 11.36
CA THR A 63 5.89 -5.75 12.11
C THR A 63 7.15 -5.83 11.26
N HIS A 64 7.70 -4.67 10.88
CA HIS A 64 8.86 -4.58 10.00
C HIS A 64 10.07 -5.39 10.49
N ALA A 65 10.91 -5.80 9.56
CA ALA A 65 12.17 -6.51 9.79
C ALA A 65 12.01 -7.84 10.57
N LYS A 66 10.93 -8.56 10.34
CA LYS A 66 10.71 -9.91 10.90
C LYS A 66 10.72 -10.95 9.77
N GLN A 67 11.60 -11.93 9.88
CA GLN A 67 11.70 -13.05 8.92
C GLN A 67 10.33 -13.71 8.66
N LYS A 68 9.57 -14.01 9.72
CA LYS A 68 8.23 -14.58 9.59
C LYS A 68 7.22 -13.67 8.87
N GLY A 69 7.45 -12.35 8.85
CA GLY A 69 6.69 -11.40 8.04
C GLY A 69 6.88 -11.66 6.55
N TYR A 70 8.12 -11.89 6.10
CA TYR A 70 8.42 -12.23 4.70
C TYR A 70 7.86 -13.59 4.28
N GLU A 71 7.98 -14.60 5.16
CA GLU A 71 7.39 -15.92 4.89
C GLU A 71 5.87 -15.82 4.75
N ALA A 72 5.19 -15.09 5.65
CA ALA A 72 3.75 -14.85 5.57
C ALA A 72 3.37 -14.05 4.31
N LYS A 73 4.15 -13.03 3.95
CA LYS A 73 3.97 -12.24 2.72
C LYS A 73 3.96 -13.13 1.48
N LYS A 74 4.93 -14.03 1.34
CA LYS A 74 5.00 -14.98 0.22
C LYS A 74 3.76 -15.87 0.14
N LEU A 75 3.33 -16.46 1.25
CA LEU A 75 2.12 -17.29 1.31
C LEU A 75 0.84 -16.52 0.97
N LEU A 76 0.71 -15.30 1.48
CA LEU A 76 -0.44 -14.45 1.19
C LEU A 76 -0.49 -14.03 -0.28
N ILE A 77 0.66 -13.64 -0.87
CA ILE A 77 0.74 -13.31 -2.30
C ILE A 77 0.28 -14.50 -3.14
N GLN A 78 0.79 -15.71 -2.90
CA GLN A 78 0.38 -16.91 -3.62
C GLN A 78 -1.13 -17.15 -3.48
N TYR A 79 -1.65 -17.09 -2.25
CA TYR A 79 -3.07 -17.30 -1.99
C TYR A 79 -3.94 -16.29 -2.74
N PHE A 80 -3.68 -14.99 -2.57
CA PHE A 80 -4.51 -13.96 -3.18
C PHE A 80 -4.39 -13.93 -4.71
N HIS A 81 -3.21 -14.17 -5.25
CA HIS A 81 -3.03 -14.30 -6.69
C HIS A 81 -3.81 -15.50 -7.26
N GLU A 82 -3.63 -16.70 -6.71
CA GLU A 82 -4.25 -17.93 -7.23
C GLU A 82 -5.76 -17.99 -7.00
N LYS A 83 -6.22 -17.60 -5.79
CA LYS A 83 -7.59 -17.81 -5.35
C LYS A 83 -8.49 -16.59 -5.52
N GLN A 84 -7.95 -15.38 -5.36
CA GLN A 84 -8.70 -14.13 -5.45
C GLN A 84 -8.47 -13.35 -6.75
N LYS A 85 -7.54 -13.83 -7.60
CA LYS A 85 -7.19 -13.18 -8.87
C LYS A 85 -6.62 -11.77 -8.70
N VAL A 86 -5.78 -11.62 -7.69
CA VAL A 86 -4.99 -10.41 -7.50
C VAL A 86 -3.85 -10.41 -8.51
N ASP A 87 -3.78 -9.38 -9.33
CA ASP A 87 -2.70 -9.18 -10.30
C ASP A 87 -1.79 -8.00 -9.91
N TYR A 88 -2.19 -7.18 -8.93
CA TYR A 88 -1.44 -6.00 -8.50
C TYR A 88 -1.03 -6.11 -7.03
N LEU A 89 0.27 -6.08 -6.78
CA LEU A 89 0.85 -6.00 -5.45
C LEU A 89 1.11 -4.53 -5.11
N ILE A 90 0.63 -4.10 -3.94
CA ILE A 90 0.82 -2.74 -3.43
C ILE A 90 1.71 -2.79 -2.19
N PHE A 91 2.75 -1.97 -2.16
CA PHE A 91 3.73 -1.99 -1.07
C PHE A 91 3.95 -0.60 -0.46
N GLU A 92 4.39 -0.60 0.80
CA GLU A 92 4.83 0.57 1.56
C GLU A 92 6.26 0.98 1.12
N ILE A 93 6.40 1.24 -0.16
CA ILE A 93 7.61 1.78 -0.80
C ILE A 93 7.20 2.96 -1.68
N GLY A 94 8.15 3.85 -1.99
CA GLY A 94 7.90 4.97 -2.89
C GLY A 94 7.40 4.54 -4.26
N MET A 95 6.67 5.42 -4.92
CA MET A 95 6.11 5.14 -6.24
C MET A 95 7.19 4.83 -7.28
N GLY A 96 8.32 5.54 -7.24
CA GLY A 96 9.47 5.27 -8.10
C GLY A 96 10.09 3.91 -7.83
N HIS A 97 10.18 3.49 -6.58
CA HIS A 97 10.59 2.13 -6.21
C HIS A 97 9.60 1.09 -6.76
N GLY A 98 8.30 1.39 -6.72
CA GLY A 98 7.27 0.53 -7.32
C GLY A 98 7.56 0.27 -8.80
N PHE A 99 7.83 1.31 -9.60
CA PHE A 99 8.18 1.17 -11.01
C PHE A 99 9.46 0.36 -11.22
N LEU A 100 10.47 0.61 -10.38
CA LEU A 100 11.76 -0.09 -10.47
C LEU A 100 11.61 -1.60 -10.19
N MET A 101 10.82 -1.95 -9.18
CA MET A 101 10.57 -3.34 -8.79
C MET A 101 9.56 -4.04 -9.72
N ASP A 102 8.60 -3.32 -10.31
CA ASP A 102 7.75 -3.86 -11.36
C ASP A 102 8.58 -4.27 -12.59
N ASP A 103 9.51 -3.40 -12.99
CA ASP A 103 10.46 -3.74 -14.06
C ASP A 103 11.28 -4.98 -13.69
N TYR A 104 11.85 -5.03 -12.49
CA TYR A 104 12.64 -6.17 -12.05
C TYR A 104 11.85 -7.49 -12.08
N ILE A 105 10.65 -7.57 -11.51
CA ILE A 105 9.90 -8.83 -11.48
C ILE A 105 9.39 -9.28 -12.84
N ARG A 106 9.38 -8.39 -13.83
CA ARG A 106 8.99 -8.69 -15.21
C ARG A 106 10.17 -9.10 -16.09
N THR A 107 11.29 -8.41 -15.94
CA THR A 107 12.46 -8.53 -16.84
C THR A 107 13.61 -9.34 -16.26
N GLY A 108 13.74 -9.39 -14.92
CA GLY A 108 14.91 -9.94 -14.22
C GLY A 108 16.12 -9.00 -14.25
N ASN A 109 15.92 -7.70 -14.43
CA ASN A 109 17.01 -6.73 -14.45
C ASN A 109 17.69 -6.61 -13.07
N GLU A 110 18.70 -7.44 -12.83
CA GLU A 110 19.48 -7.49 -11.59
C GLU A 110 20.15 -6.14 -11.21
N GLU A 111 20.40 -5.28 -12.19
CA GLU A 111 20.94 -3.94 -11.90
C GLU A 111 19.91 -3.10 -11.15
N ASN A 112 18.62 -3.19 -11.52
CA ASN A 112 17.54 -2.49 -10.84
C ASN A 112 17.36 -3.01 -9.41
N LEU A 113 17.38 -4.33 -9.18
CA LEU A 113 17.32 -4.90 -7.84
C LEU A 113 18.49 -4.44 -6.97
N ARG A 114 19.72 -4.51 -7.50
CA ARG A 114 20.91 -4.07 -6.74
C ARG A 114 20.84 -2.58 -6.42
N PHE A 115 20.44 -1.75 -7.37
CA PHE A 115 20.34 -0.32 -7.17
C PHE A 115 19.29 0.03 -6.10
N PHE A 116 18.13 -0.63 -6.13
CA PHE A 116 17.12 -0.51 -5.09
C PHE A 116 17.68 -0.86 -3.70
N LEU A 117 18.33 -2.03 -3.57
CA LEU A 117 18.85 -2.48 -2.28
C LEU A 117 20.00 -1.60 -1.76
N GLU A 118 20.88 -1.10 -2.62
CA GLU A 118 21.95 -0.19 -2.22
C GLU A 118 21.42 1.09 -1.57
N GLU A 119 20.33 1.63 -2.08
CA GLU A 119 19.65 2.82 -1.52
C GLU A 119 18.94 2.52 -0.17
N LEU A 120 18.66 1.26 0.15
CA LEU A 120 18.11 0.87 1.45
C LEU A 120 19.17 0.75 2.55
N LYS A 121 20.47 0.81 2.24
CA LYS A 121 21.54 0.71 3.24
C LYS A 121 21.35 1.72 4.38
N GLY A 122 21.48 1.20 5.61
CA GLY A 122 21.26 2.00 6.81
C GLY A 122 19.81 2.07 7.29
N THR A 123 18.88 1.50 6.55
CA THR A 123 17.47 1.34 6.97
C THR A 123 17.20 -0.08 7.47
N MET A 124 16.08 -0.27 8.16
CA MET A 124 15.63 -1.61 8.60
C MET A 124 15.21 -2.52 7.45
N ALA A 125 14.94 -1.96 6.27
CA ALA A 125 14.57 -2.71 5.08
C ALA A 125 15.78 -3.30 4.36
N TYR A 126 17.01 -2.90 4.68
CA TYR A 126 18.22 -3.49 4.11
C TYR A 126 18.55 -4.83 4.79
N SER A 127 18.02 -5.92 4.25
CA SER A 127 18.16 -7.25 4.82
C SER A 127 18.31 -8.32 3.74
N GLN A 128 18.83 -9.48 4.14
CA GLN A 128 18.90 -10.66 3.26
C GLN A 128 17.49 -11.12 2.88
N GLU A 129 16.54 -11.04 3.80
CA GLU A 129 15.14 -11.42 3.59
C GLU A 129 14.46 -10.55 2.54
N GLU A 130 14.78 -9.24 2.48
CA GLU A 130 14.27 -8.34 1.44
C GLU A 130 14.79 -8.76 0.07
N TYR A 131 16.11 -9.00 -0.06
CA TYR A 131 16.71 -9.50 -1.29
C TYR A 131 16.08 -10.81 -1.75
N GLU A 132 15.99 -11.81 -0.85
CA GLU A 132 15.41 -13.13 -1.14
C GLU A 132 13.91 -13.06 -1.47
N PHE A 133 13.20 -12.08 -0.91
CA PHE A 133 11.79 -11.84 -1.23
C PHE A 133 11.63 -11.39 -2.69
N TRP A 134 12.42 -10.41 -3.14
CA TRP A 134 12.34 -9.92 -4.52
C TRP A 134 12.78 -10.98 -5.54
N GLN A 135 13.83 -11.75 -5.23
CA GLN A 135 14.23 -12.88 -6.08
C GLN A 135 13.12 -13.92 -6.21
N TRP A 136 12.55 -14.31 -5.07
CA TRP A 136 11.41 -15.24 -5.06
C TRP A 136 10.23 -14.69 -5.86
N LEU A 137 9.89 -13.40 -5.73
CA LEU A 137 8.78 -12.80 -6.43
C LEU A 137 9.01 -12.78 -7.95
N TYR A 138 10.24 -12.51 -8.38
CA TYR A 138 10.63 -12.63 -9.78
C TYR A 138 10.43 -14.06 -10.28
N GLU A 139 11.01 -15.06 -9.61
CA GLU A 139 10.91 -16.49 -9.99
C GLU A 139 9.44 -16.95 -10.04
N TYR A 140 8.66 -16.59 -9.03
CA TYR A 140 7.23 -16.89 -8.99
C TYR A 140 6.50 -16.24 -10.17
N ASN A 141 6.79 -14.98 -10.47
CA ASN A 141 6.17 -14.25 -11.57
C ASN A 141 6.54 -14.83 -12.93
N GLN A 142 7.79 -15.31 -13.12
CA GLN A 142 8.19 -15.94 -14.38
C GLN A 142 7.40 -17.22 -14.70
N GLN A 143 6.95 -17.94 -13.68
CA GLN A 143 6.15 -19.17 -13.84
C GLN A 143 4.68 -18.87 -14.22
N GLN A 144 4.22 -17.62 -14.10
CA GLN A 144 2.83 -17.27 -14.37
C GLN A 144 2.58 -17.07 -15.88
N PRO A 145 1.39 -17.41 -16.38
CA PRO A 145 0.98 -17.06 -17.74
C PRO A 145 0.99 -15.54 -17.95
N GLN A 146 1.30 -15.06 -19.15
CA GLN A 146 1.44 -13.63 -19.45
C GLN A 146 0.26 -12.77 -18.97
N LYS A 147 -0.97 -13.28 -19.11
CA LYS A 147 -2.20 -12.58 -18.70
C LYS A 147 -2.44 -12.54 -17.18
N HIS A 148 -1.62 -13.23 -16.42
CA HIS A 148 -1.69 -13.35 -14.96
C HIS A 148 -0.35 -13.02 -14.30
N LYS A 149 0.50 -12.27 -15.00
CA LYS A 149 1.72 -11.72 -14.40
C LYS A 149 1.34 -10.72 -13.32
N LEU A 150 2.04 -10.80 -12.21
CA LEU A 150 1.94 -9.81 -11.13
C LEU A 150 2.61 -8.50 -11.53
N HIS A 151 2.05 -7.41 -11.06
CA HIS A 151 2.60 -6.06 -11.13
C HIS A 151 2.85 -5.51 -9.73
N VAL A 152 3.80 -4.59 -9.61
CA VAL A 152 4.15 -3.92 -8.35
C VAL A 152 3.82 -2.44 -8.44
N LEU A 153 3.16 -1.91 -7.40
CA LEU A 153 2.90 -0.49 -7.20
C LEU A 153 3.44 -0.05 -5.84
N GLY A 154 4.25 0.99 -5.82
CA GLY A 154 4.62 1.69 -4.60
C GLY A 154 3.57 2.73 -4.24
N LEU A 155 3.12 2.72 -3.00
CA LEU A 155 2.09 3.65 -2.55
C LEU A 155 2.61 4.73 -1.59
N ASP A 156 3.81 4.58 -1.02
CA ASP A 156 4.36 5.53 -0.06
C ASP A 156 4.99 6.76 -0.74
N ILE A 157 5.40 7.71 0.08
CA ILE A 157 6.23 8.84 -0.34
C ILE A 157 7.65 8.37 -0.72
N GLU A 158 8.43 9.25 -1.34
CA GLU A 158 9.78 8.89 -1.80
C GLU A 158 10.83 9.12 -0.70
N PHE A 159 11.44 8.04 -0.20
CA PHE A 159 12.49 8.12 0.82
C PHE A 159 13.90 8.07 0.23
N GLN A 160 14.09 7.42 -0.92
CA GLN A 160 15.37 7.23 -1.59
C GLN A 160 15.33 7.89 -2.97
N ALA A 161 15.92 9.07 -3.07
CA ALA A 161 15.73 9.92 -4.24
C ALA A 161 16.34 9.36 -5.53
N ASN A 162 17.54 8.72 -5.47
CA ASN A 162 18.20 8.27 -6.71
C ASN A 162 17.49 7.07 -7.33
N SER A 163 17.14 6.06 -6.54
CA SER A 163 16.39 4.89 -7.03
C SER A 163 14.96 5.27 -7.45
N SER A 164 14.36 6.25 -6.78
CA SER A 164 13.08 6.82 -7.18
C SER A 164 13.17 7.54 -8.55
N ALA A 165 14.23 8.33 -8.79
CA ALA A 165 14.48 8.96 -10.09
C ALA A 165 14.70 7.92 -11.20
N ARG A 166 15.45 6.84 -10.91
CA ARG A 166 15.64 5.72 -11.84
C ARG A 166 14.30 5.05 -12.17
N GLY A 167 13.47 4.77 -11.17
CA GLY A 167 12.14 4.19 -11.38
C GLY A 167 11.25 5.08 -12.25
N LEU A 168 11.20 6.37 -11.97
CA LEU A 168 10.46 7.32 -12.80
C LEU A 168 10.97 7.36 -14.25
N SER A 169 12.28 7.24 -14.46
CA SER A 169 12.86 7.27 -15.81
C SER A 169 12.37 6.11 -16.68
N LEU A 170 11.94 4.99 -16.10
CA LEU A 170 11.38 3.84 -16.84
C LEU A 170 10.01 4.16 -17.49
N LEU A 171 9.38 5.24 -17.09
CA LEU A 171 8.12 5.70 -17.70
C LEU A 171 8.33 6.58 -18.94
N LEU A 172 9.56 6.99 -19.24
CA LEU A 172 9.87 7.85 -20.39
C LEU A 172 9.65 7.09 -21.70
N ASP A 173 9.13 7.79 -22.70
CA ASP A 173 9.09 7.29 -24.06
C ASP A 173 10.47 7.45 -24.72
N GLU A 174 11.20 6.35 -24.81
CA GLU A 174 12.55 6.32 -25.38
C GLU A 174 12.60 6.66 -26.89
N SER A 175 11.48 6.65 -27.57
CA SER A 175 11.37 7.04 -29.00
C SER A 175 11.34 8.55 -29.18
N VAL A 176 11.07 9.32 -28.12
CA VAL A 176 10.92 10.78 -28.16
C VAL A 176 12.23 11.47 -27.76
N THR A 177 12.65 12.44 -28.57
CA THR A 177 13.73 13.35 -28.18
C THR A 177 13.14 14.48 -27.33
N PRO A 178 13.55 14.62 -26.05
CA PRO A 178 12.99 15.65 -25.18
C PRO A 178 13.21 17.06 -25.72
N ALA A 179 12.19 17.91 -25.61
CA ALA A 179 12.27 19.32 -25.92
C ALA A 179 13.38 20.02 -25.12
N GLN A 180 13.93 21.10 -25.65
CA GLN A 180 15.10 21.79 -25.07
C GLN A 180 14.83 22.24 -23.61
N GLU A 181 13.62 22.68 -23.33
CA GLU A 181 13.19 23.24 -22.04
C GLU A 181 13.24 22.21 -20.90
N ILE A 182 12.88 20.95 -21.20
CA ILE A 182 12.82 19.85 -20.22
C ILE A 182 14.01 18.89 -20.31
N ARG A 183 14.83 18.98 -21.39
CA ARG A 183 15.95 18.05 -21.64
C ARG A 183 16.89 17.90 -20.43
N PRO A 184 17.33 18.98 -19.76
CA PRO A 184 18.22 18.84 -18.61
C PRO A 184 17.60 18.07 -17.44
N LEU A 185 16.27 18.15 -17.27
CA LEU A 185 15.54 17.38 -16.28
C LEU A 185 15.50 15.90 -16.66
N ILE A 186 15.16 15.60 -17.90
CA ILE A 186 15.05 14.22 -18.40
C ILE A 186 16.42 13.53 -18.37
N GLU A 187 17.50 14.22 -18.77
CA GLU A 187 18.86 13.68 -18.69
C GLU A 187 19.26 13.32 -17.26
N LYS A 188 18.91 14.16 -16.28
CA LYS A 188 19.15 13.89 -14.86
C LYS A 188 18.34 12.69 -14.37
N LEU A 189 17.05 12.56 -14.73
CA LEU A 189 16.25 11.38 -14.39
C LEU A 189 16.88 10.11 -14.95
N LYS A 190 17.30 10.11 -16.22
CA LYS A 190 18.00 8.97 -16.86
C LYS A 190 19.35 8.65 -16.20
N ALA A 191 20.01 9.65 -15.64
CA ALA A 191 21.23 9.47 -14.86
C ALA A 191 20.98 9.02 -13.41
N SER A 192 19.72 8.78 -13.02
CA SER A 192 19.31 8.44 -11.64
C SER A 192 19.71 9.54 -10.62
N ASP A 193 19.73 10.82 -11.05
CA ASP A 193 20.01 11.95 -10.18
C ASP A 193 18.73 12.36 -9.44
N GLY A 194 18.65 12.00 -8.16
CA GLY A 194 17.50 12.29 -7.31
C GLY A 194 17.18 13.78 -7.12
N GLU A 195 18.17 14.69 -7.33
CA GLU A 195 17.91 16.14 -7.30
C GLU A 195 16.91 16.57 -8.38
N ALA A 196 16.79 15.79 -9.45
CA ALA A 196 15.83 16.05 -10.52
C ALA A 196 14.38 16.03 -10.03
N LEU A 197 14.07 15.17 -9.04
CA LEU A 197 12.71 14.98 -8.54
C LEU A 197 12.11 16.29 -8.00
N GLY A 198 12.91 17.10 -7.31
CA GLY A 198 12.46 18.40 -6.79
C GLY A 198 12.04 19.41 -7.86
N LYS A 199 12.44 19.19 -9.11
CA LYS A 199 12.08 20.08 -10.24
C LYS A 199 10.84 19.57 -11.00
N LEU A 200 10.47 18.30 -10.79
CA LEU A 200 9.43 17.65 -11.55
C LEU A 200 8.05 18.33 -11.44
N PRO A 201 7.54 18.67 -10.22
CA PRO A 201 6.22 19.31 -10.11
C PRO A 201 6.15 20.63 -10.90
N LYS A 202 7.20 21.45 -10.79
CA LYS A 202 7.29 22.72 -11.52
C LYS A 202 7.38 22.52 -13.03
N ALA A 203 8.12 21.50 -13.48
CA ALA A 203 8.23 21.20 -14.91
C ALA A 203 6.88 20.72 -15.49
N MET A 204 6.12 19.92 -14.74
CA MET A 204 4.77 19.50 -15.13
C MET A 204 3.80 20.66 -15.30
N GLU A 205 3.94 21.73 -14.48
CA GLU A 205 3.13 22.94 -14.58
C GLU A 205 3.57 23.87 -15.72
N GLN A 206 4.88 24.04 -15.90
CA GLN A 206 5.42 25.01 -16.86
C GLN A 206 5.47 24.49 -18.29
N TYR A 207 5.66 23.19 -18.48
CA TYR A 207 5.88 22.53 -19.77
C TYR A 207 4.98 21.29 -19.94
N PRO A 208 3.64 21.42 -19.77
CA PRO A 208 2.75 20.26 -19.73
C PRO A 208 2.72 19.47 -21.04
N GLN A 209 2.88 20.14 -22.20
CA GLN A 209 2.88 19.48 -23.49
C GLN A 209 4.17 18.69 -23.74
N GLU A 210 5.31 19.32 -23.47
CA GLU A 210 6.63 18.72 -23.60
C GLU A 210 6.80 17.52 -22.64
N MET A 211 6.26 17.63 -21.42
CA MET A 211 6.24 16.53 -20.46
C MET A 211 5.30 15.42 -20.92
N GLN A 212 4.14 15.74 -21.51
CA GLN A 212 3.25 14.75 -22.08
C GLN A 212 3.92 13.99 -23.23
N GLU A 213 4.64 14.68 -24.10
CA GLU A 213 5.41 14.04 -25.18
C GLU A 213 6.49 13.12 -24.62
N ALA A 214 7.23 13.57 -23.58
CA ALA A 214 8.34 12.81 -23.00
C ALA A 214 7.90 11.54 -22.26
N PHE A 215 6.71 11.53 -21.67
CA PHE A 215 6.16 10.37 -20.94
C PHE A 215 5.13 9.56 -21.74
N GLY A 216 4.64 10.08 -22.88
CA GLY A 216 3.70 9.40 -23.74
C GLY A 216 2.46 8.87 -23.00
N GLU A 217 2.16 7.59 -23.16
CA GLU A 217 1.02 6.92 -22.50
C GLU A 217 1.16 6.88 -20.96
N ASN A 218 2.37 7.01 -20.42
CA ASN A 218 2.64 7.03 -19.00
C ASN A 218 2.48 8.42 -18.35
N PHE A 219 2.06 9.44 -19.10
CA PHE A 219 2.00 10.81 -18.61
C PHE A 219 1.14 10.96 -17.34
N ALA A 220 -0.02 10.30 -17.28
CA ALA A 220 -0.87 10.33 -16.09
C ALA A 220 -0.17 9.78 -14.83
N TRP A 221 0.63 8.73 -14.98
CA TRP A 221 1.46 8.19 -13.91
C TRP A 221 2.57 9.15 -13.49
N ALA A 222 3.20 9.81 -14.46
CA ALA A 222 4.23 10.83 -14.17
C ALA A 222 3.63 12.06 -13.47
N GLN A 223 2.40 12.47 -13.80
CA GLN A 223 1.68 13.54 -13.08
C GLN A 223 1.36 13.11 -11.64
N GLN A 224 0.88 11.88 -11.42
CA GLN A 224 0.65 11.37 -10.08
C GLN A 224 1.96 11.27 -9.28
N TYR A 225 3.04 10.91 -9.93
CA TYR A 225 4.36 10.91 -9.31
C TYR A 225 4.80 12.32 -8.88
N ALA A 226 4.57 13.36 -9.70
CA ALA A 226 4.87 14.74 -9.32
C ALA A 226 4.09 15.19 -8.07
N LYS A 227 2.82 14.77 -7.93
CA LYS A 227 2.05 14.98 -6.69
C LYS A 227 2.68 14.24 -5.50
N ASN A 228 3.14 13.00 -5.70
CA ASN A 228 3.84 12.24 -4.66
C ASN A 228 5.12 12.93 -4.19
N ILE A 229 5.87 13.56 -5.09
CA ILE A 229 7.04 14.39 -4.71
C ILE A 229 6.60 15.58 -3.84
N THR A 230 5.49 16.23 -4.17
CA THR A 230 4.95 17.31 -3.34
C THR A 230 4.56 16.81 -1.94
N ALA A 231 3.89 15.65 -1.85
CA ALA A 231 3.57 15.01 -0.57
C ALA A 231 4.83 14.64 0.23
N THR A 232 5.87 14.16 -0.45
CA THR A 232 7.18 13.86 0.15
C THR A 232 7.79 15.09 0.82
N TYR A 233 7.81 16.23 0.12
CA TYR A 233 8.31 17.47 0.71
C TYR A 233 7.45 17.96 1.86
N THR A 234 6.12 17.85 1.75
CA THR A 234 5.18 18.21 2.83
C THR A 234 5.46 17.36 4.07
N PHE A 235 5.67 16.05 3.92
CA PHE A 235 6.01 15.15 5.03
C PHE A 235 7.28 15.63 5.78
N TYR A 236 8.37 15.89 5.06
CA TYR A 236 9.62 16.34 5.67
C TYR A 236 9.50 17.74 6.29
N GLN A 237 8.72 18.63 5.68
CA GLN A 237 8.47 19.96 6.22
C GLN A 237 7.67 19.88 7.52
N VAL A 238 6.56 19.15 7.55
CA VAL A 238 5.74 18.94 8.75
C VAL A 238 6.59 18.35 9.87
N ARG A 239 7.33 17.30 9.58
CA ARG A 239 8.18 16.63 10.58
C ARG A 239 9.24 17.55 11.17
N LYS A 240 9.82 18.45 10.36
CA LYS A 240 10.83 19.42 10.81
C LYS A 240 10.25 20.57 11.59
N GLU A 241 9.07 21.09 11.20
CA GLU A 241 8.51 22.31 11.76
C GLU A 241 7.68 22.06 13.02
N THR A 242 6.99 20.92 13.10
CA THR A 242 6.04 20.64 14.19
C THR A 242 6.56 19.67 15.22
N GLU A 243 7.59 18.87 14.89
CA GLU A 243 8.00 17.69 15.66
C GLU A 243 6.83 16.70 15.93
N ASP A 244 5.73 16.84 15.20
CA ASP A 244 4.52 16.04 15.31
C ASP A 244 4.60 14.88 14.31
N GLU A 245 5.10 13.74 14.78
CA GLU A 245 5.22 12.51 13.98
C GLU A 245 3.86 12.01 13.49
N GLU A 246 2.78 12.25 14.24
CA GLU A 246 1.43 11.83 13.86
C GLU A 246 0.91 12.65 12.66
N GLN A 247 1.12 13.95 12.68
CA GLN A 247 0.76 14.81 11.54
C GLN A 247 1.58 14.46 10.30
N ALA A 248 2.87 14.14 10.47
CA ALA A 248 3.70 13.64 9.37
C ALA A 248 3.18 12.31 8.81
N HIS A 249 2.81 11.36 9.68
CA HIS A 249 2.22 10.09 9.25
C HIS A 249 0.88 10.26 8.53
N ARG A 250 0.07 11.27 8.90
CA ARG A 250 -1.15 11.60 8.15
C ARG A 250 -0.85 11.92 6.70
N VAL A 251 0.18 12.74 6.42
CA VAL A 251 0.59 13.06 5.05
C VAL A 251 0.91 11.78 4.24
N ARG A 252 1.54 10.79 4.88
CA ARG A 252 1.83 9.49 4.23
C ARG A 252 0.56 8.69 3.94
N ASP A 253 -0.33 8.55 4.92
CA ASP A 253 -1.57 7.79 4.77
C ASP A 253 -2.48 8.41 3.68
N ASP A 254 -2.58 9.75 3.67
CA ASP A 254 -3.33 10.48 2.64
C ASP A 254 -2.72 10.26 1.25
N ALA A 255 -1.39 10.33 1.14
CA ALA A 255 -0.68 10.10 -0.11
C ALA A 255 -0.80 8.64 -0.60
N MET A 256 -0.79 7.64 0.30
CA MET A 256 -1.03 6.24 -0.06
C MET A 256 -2.45 6.02 -0.56
N THR A 257 -3.43 6.62 0.09
CA THR A 257 -4.84 6.55 -0.32
C THR A 257 -5.04 7.17 -1.70
N GLU A 258 -4.51 8.38 -1.93
CA GLU A 258 -4.61 9.06 -3.22
C GLU A 258 -4.02 8.21 -4.35
N LYS A 259 -2.83 7.63 -4.14
CA LYS A 259 -2.18 6.78 -5.15
C LYS A 259 -2.94 5.50 -5.45
N LEU A 260 -3.50 4.84 -4.43
CA LEU A 260 -4.31 3.66 -4.67
C LEU A 260 -5.61 4.01 -5.42
N CYS A 261 -6.30 5.09 -5.03
CA CYS A 261 -7.48 5.58 -5.74
C CYS A 261 -7.15 5.89 -7.21
N PHE A 262 -6.06 6.61 -7.46
CA PHE A 262 -5.57 6.87 -8.82
C PHE A 262 -5.30 5.57 -9.60
N ALA A 263 -4.57 4.61 -9.00
CA ALA A 263 -4.30 3.33 -9.67
C ALA A 263 -5.59 2.57 -10.02
N ILE A 264 -6.58 2.59 -9.12
CA ILE A 264 -7.90 1.99 -9.32
C ILE A 264 -8.64 2.61 -10.52
N GLU A 265 -8.48 3.91 -10.75
CA GLU A 265 -9.08 4.63 -11.89
C GLU A 265 -8.34 4.34 -13.22
N GLN A 266 -7.01 4.21 -13.18
CA GLN A 266 -6.20 3.98 -14.37
C GLN A 266 -6.19 2.51 -14.83
N LEU A 267 -6.39 1.57 -13.93
CA LEU A 267 -6.27 0.15 -14.20
C LEU A 267 -7.64 -0.48 -14.56
N PRO A 268 -7.64 -1.69 -15.16
CA PRO A 268 -8.89 -2.36 -15.51
C PRO A 268 -9.86 -2.48 -14.32
N LYS A 269 -11.16 -2.33 -14.57
CA LYS A 269 -12.20 -2.36 -13.52
C LYS A 269 -12.17 -3.62 -12.64
N GLN A 270 -11.72 -4.75 -13.21
CA GLN A 270 -11.58 -6.04 -12.51
C GLN A 270 -10.25 -6.18 -11.75
N ALA A 271 -9.34 -5.19 -11.84
CA ALA A 271 -8.07 -5.23 -11.14
C ALA A 271 -8.28 -5.39 -9.64
N LYS A 272 -7.55 -6.33 -9.03
CA LYS A 272 -7.54 -6.60 -7.60
C LYS A 272 -6.14 -6.42 -7.04
N PHE A 273 -6.09 -5.98 -5.79
CA PHE A 273 -4.88 -5.54 -5.14
C PHE A 273 -4.65 -6.32 -3.85
N PHE A 274 -3.42 -6.68 -3.59
CA PHE A 274 -2.98 -7.17 -2.28
C PHE A 274 -1.74 -6.43 -1.82
N GLY A 275 -1.70 -6.05 -0.54
CA GLY A 275 -0.52 -5.44 0.06
C GLY A 275 -0.30 -5.81 1.51
N GLN A 276 0.98 -5.79 1.92
CA GLN A 276 1.38 -5.90 3.31
C GLN A 276 2.10 -4.61 3.70
N PHE A 277 1.61 -3.99 4.78
CA PHE A 277 2.06 -2.70 5.28
C PHE A 277 2.37 -2.81 6.77
N GLY A 278 3.13 -1.87 7.31
CA GLY A 278 3.27 -1.73 8.75
C GLY A 278 1.91 -1.66 9.44
N ASN A 279 1.78 -2.33 10.58
CA ASN A 279 0.50 -2.48 11.28
C ASN A 279 -0.28 -1.17 11.45
N ALA A 280 0.42 -0.05 11.67
CA ALA A 280 -0.20 1.25 11.87
C ALA A 280 -1.09 1.67 10.69
N HIS A 281 -0.65 1.42 9.44
CA HIS A 281 -1.35 1.83 8.22
C HIS A 281 -2.60 1.00 7.94
N VAL A 282 -2.70 -0.21 8.48
CA VAL A 282 -3.84 -1.14 8.26
C VAL A 282 -4.81 -1.21 9.42
N LEU A 283 -4.59 -0.41 10.48
CA LEU A 283 -5.58 -0.28 11.56
C LEU A 283 -6.88 0.27 11.01
N GLN A 284 -7.96 -0.40 11.37
CA GLN A 284 -9.31 0.05 11.06
C GLN A 284 -9.85 0.92 12.17
N LYS A 285 -10.87 1.70 11.84
CA LYS A 285 -11.61 2.55 12.77
C LYS A 285 -11.96 1.81 14.06
N ASP A 286 -11.88 2.53 15.17
CA ASP A 286 -12.21 2.07 16.53
C ASP A 286 -11.27 0.99 17.10
N THR A 287 -10.15 0.74 16.46
CA THR A 287 -9.12 -0.11 17.03
C THR A 287 -8.25 0.71 17.97
N ALA A 288 -8.57 0.71 19.26
CA ALA A 288 -7.66 1.22 20.28
C ALA A 288 -6.47 0.26 20.38
N ALA A 289 -5.41 0.55 19.65
CA ALA A 289 -4.14 -0.15 19.77
C ALA A 289 -3.23 0.60 20.75
N ASP A 290 -2.57 -0.13 21.63
CA ASP A 290 -1.67 0.46 22.62
C ASP A 290 -0.62 1.36 21.93
N GLY A 291 -0.60 2.63 22.31
CA GLY A 291 0.37 3.61 21.85
C GLY A 291 0.09 4.30 20.51
N TYR A 292 -1.04 4.01 19.86
CA TYR A 292 -1.45 4.75 18.67
C TYR A 292 -2.56 5.75 19.01
N ASN A 293 -2.34 7.01 18.67
CA ASN A 293 -3.39 8.00 18.63
C ASN A 293 -4.19 7.81 17.34
N LEU A 294 -5.50 7.60 17.47
CA LEU A 294 -6.41 7.36 16.33
C LEU A 294 -7.27 8.60 16.01
N ASP A 295 -6.77 9.80 16.31
CA ASP A 295 -7.47 11.04 16.01
C ASP A 295 -7.59 11.32 14.50
N TYR A 296 -6.87 10.56 13.67
CA TYR A 296 -7.04 10.59 12.22
C TYR A 296 -7.22 9.18 11.64
N HIS A 297 -7.87 9.11 10.48
CA HIS A 297 -8.09 7.87 9.79
C HIS A 297 -6.81 7.40 9.10
N ARG A 298 -6.35 6.21 9.44
CA ARG A 298 -5.23 5.53 8.78
C ARG A 298 -5.61 5.08 7.37
N PHE A 299 -4.61 4.74 6.55
CA PHE A 299 -4.78 4.31 5.16
C PHE A 299 -5.94 3.30 4.98
N ALA A 300 -5.96 2.18 5.73
CA ALA A 300 -7.03 1.19 5.60
C ALA A 300 -8.42 1.72 6.03
N THR A 301 -8.49 2.69 6.95
CA THR A 301 -9.75 3.32 7.36
C THR A 301 -10.25 4.26 6.28
N GLN A 302 -9.37 5.08 5.67
CA GLN A 302 -9.72 5.97 4.57
C GLN A 302 -10.30 5.21 3.37
N LEU A 303 -9.80 4.01 3.08
CA LEU A 303 -10.33 3.16 2.02
C LEU A 303 -11.77 2.65 2.28
N GLN A 304 -12.27 2.78 3.50
CA GLN A 304 -13.64 2.38 3.89
C GLN A 304 -14.62 3.56 3.95
N GLU A 305 -14.19 4.77 3.68
CA GLU A 305 -15.05 5.94 3.64
C GLU A 305 -16.08 5.85 2.50
N GLU A 306 -17.22 6.58 2.63
CA GLU A 306 -18.37 6.41 1.72
C GLU A 306 -18.04 6.73 0.26
N ASP A 307 -17.16 7.68 0.03
CA ASP A 307 -16.71 8.15 -1.28
C ASP A 307 -15.48 7.41 -1.82
N SER A 308 -14.99 6.40 -1.11
CA SER A 308 -13.85 5.61 -1.55
C SER A 308 -14.18 4.78 -2.80
N PRO A 309 -13.35 4.84 -3.87
CA PRO A 309 -13.55 4.04 -5.08
C PRO A 309 -13.30 2.54 -4.87
N VAL A 310 -12.90 2.14 -3.66
CA VAL A 310 -12.68 0.75 -3.26
C VAL A 310 -13.96 0.06 -2.83
N LYS A 311 -14.99 0.81 -2.48
CA LYS A 311 -16.30 0.29 -2.09
C LYS A 311 -17.10 -0.28 -3.23
#